data_91868fdcd392de2bf23285f41ef13832
#
_entry.id   91868fdcd392de2bf23285f41ef13832
#
_cell.length_a   1.000
_cell.length_b   1.000
_cell.length_c   1.000
_cell.angle_alpha   90.00
_cell.angle_beta   90.00
_cell.angle_gamma   90.00
#
_symmetry.space_group_name_H-M   'P 1'
#
loop_
_entity.id
_entity.type
_entity.pdbx_description
1 polymer ?
#
loop_
_entity_poly.entity_id
_entity_poly.type
_entity_poly.pdbx_seq_one_letter_code
_entity_poly.pdbx_strand_id
1 'polypeptide(L)'
;MKQERLDLYDINFNKLDKTIIRRVDEIPEGACIMQSYILINNNDKYLLEQTTERNNFKWAIPGGHVLSGETPEEALNRELEEELGLTNISYKKIDTVKFPFNSFIFNVFYSDSLVNIDSLSFQEDEVTQVKWYSKDEIINMINEDKIPRGYAFVLKEYIDRACL
;
A
#
# COMPACT_ATOMS: atom_id res chain seq x y z
N MET A 1 14.13 -11.93 -11.19
CA MET A 1 13.40 -10.87 -10.46
C MET A 1 13.95 -9.51 -10.89
N LYS A 2 13.08 -8.62 -11.33
CA LYS A 2 13.51 -7.27 -11.74
C LYS A 2 13.99 -6.50 -10.51
N GLN A 3 15.16 -5.88 -10.58
CA GLN A 3 15.66 -5.03 -9.51
C GLN A 3 14.85 -3.73 -9.45
N GLU A 4 14.35 -3.40 -8.27
CA GLU A 4 13.62 -2.18 -8.02
C GLU A 4 14.55 -1.12 -7.43
N ARG A 5 14.70 -0.01 -8.15
CA ARG A 5 15.43 1.16 -7.67
C ARG A 5 14.46 2.12 -6.99
N LEU A 6 14.81 2.58 -5.80
CA LEU A 6 13.99 3.47 -5.00
C LEU A 6 14.72 4.79 -4.78
N ASP A 7 14.01 5.91 -4.90
CA ASP A 7 14.48 7.21 -4.46
C ASP A 7 14.46 7.30 -2.93
N LEU A 8 15.38 8.06 -2.37
CA LEU A 8 15.40 8.36 -0.94
C LEU A 8 14.84 9.75 -0.66
N TYR A 9 14.25 9.88 0.50
CA TYR A 9 13.62 11.11 0.98
C TYR A 9 14.08 11.42 2.41
N ASP A 10 14.05 12.69 2.81
CA ASP A 10 14.19 13.05 4.21
C ASP A 10 12.85 12.94 4.97
N ILE A 11 12.87 13.18 6.27
CA ILE A 11 11.67 13.10 7.13
C ILE A 11 10.62 14.18 6.84
N ASN A 12 10.96 15.20 6.05
CA ASN A 12 10.06 16.26 5.58
C ASN A 12 9.57 16.02 4.16
N PHE A 13 9.77 14.78 3.63
CA PHE A 13 9.32 14.33 2.32
C PHE A 13 10.08 14.97 1.14
N ASN A 14 11.23 15.60 1.38
CA ASN A 14 12.08 16.13 0.33
C ASN A 14 12.91 15.01 -0.28
N LYS A 15 12.93 14.94 -1.61
CA LYS A 15 13.75 13.98 -2.33
C LYS A 15 15.24 14.28 -2.14
N LEU A 16 16.00 13.24 -1.80
CA LEU A 16 17.45 13.29 -1.70
C LEU A 16 18.08 12.89 -3.05
N ASP A 17 19.30 13.35 -3.32
CA ASP A 17 20.06 13.00 -4.54
C ASP A 17 20.76 11.63 -4.36
N LYS A 18 19.99 10.61 -3.95
CA LYS A 18 20.46 9.25 -3.74
C LYS A 18 19.36 8.24 -4.01
N THR A 19 19.75 7.08 -4.49
CA THR A 19 18.86 5.93 -4.70
C THR A 19 19.43 4.68 -4.03
N ILE A 20 18.59 3.71 -3.80
CA ILE A 20 18.96 2.36 -3.35
C ILE A 20 18.33 1.29 -4.23
N ILE A 21 18.88 0.10 -4.20
CA ILE A 21 18.25 -1.10 -4.76
C ILE A 21 17.53 -1.84 -3.64
N ARG A 22 16.23 -1.99 -3.78
CA ARG A 22 15.37 -2.68 -2.80
C ARG A 22 15.87 -4.11 -2.55
N ARG A 23 15.91 -4.51 -1.28
CA ARG A 23 16.35 -5.85 -0.82
C ARG A 23 17.86 -6.13 -1.04
N VAL A 24 18.61 -5.17 -1.55
CA VAL A 24 20.06 -5.26 -1.73
C VAL A 24 20.76 -4.26 -0.82
N ASP A 25 20.34 -3.00 -0.89
CA ASP A 25 20.93 -1.93 -0.10
C ASP A 25 20.11 -1.67 1.16
N GLU A 26 20.80 -1.22 2.20
CA GLU A 26 20.15 -0.72 3.41
C GLU A 26 19.69 0.73 3.21
N ILE A 27 18.61 1.11 3.87
CA ILE A 27 18.17 2.51 3.89
C ILE A 27 19.10 3.27 4.83
N PRO A 28 19.82 4.31 4.36
CA PRO A 28 20.71 5.09 5.21
C PRO A 28 19.99 5.73 6.40
N GLU A 29 20.70 5.93 7.50
CA GLU A 29 20.17 6.65 8.66
C GLU A 29 19.66 8.05 8.26
N GLY A 30 18.48 8.43 8.73
CA GLY A 30 17.84 9.69 8.41
C GLY A 30 17.17 9.76 7.03
N ALA A 31 17.29 8.71 6.22
CA ALA A 31 16.60 8.60 4.94
C ALA A 31 15.36 7.72 5.03
N CYS A 32 14.42 7.93 4.11
CA CYS A 32 13.17 7.18 4.00
C CYS A 32 12.91 6.77 2.56
N ILE A 33 12.08 5.74 2.38
CA ILE A 33 11.50 5.35 1.09
C ILE A 33 10.00 5.57 1.11
N MET A 34 9.41 5.77 -0.07
CA MET A 34 7.96 5.99 -0.20
C MET A 34 7.22 4.75 -0.66
N GLN A 35 6.03 4.58 -0.14
CA GLN A 35 5.04 3.59 -0.57
C GLN A 35 3.71 4.30 -0.82
N SER A 36 2.91 3.76 -1.72
CA SER A 36 1.57 4.25 -2.05
C SER A 36 0.56 3.15 -1.79
N TYR A 37 -0.48 3.45 -1.00
CA TYR A 37 -1.55 2.52 -0.65
C TYR A 37 -2.91 3.15 -0.82
N ILE A 38 -3.91 2.35 -1.19
CA ILE A 38 -5.27 2.81 -1.43
C ILE A 38 -6.29 2.08 -0.57
N LEU A 39 -7.16 2.86 0.08
CA LEU A 39 -8.36 2.36 0.74
C LEU A 39 -9.51 2.40 -0.27
N ILE A 40 -9.93 1.24 -0.75
CA ILE A 40 -11.08 1.10 -1.65
C ILE A 40 -12.28 0.67 -0.83
N ASN A 41 -13.32 1.49 -0.80
CA ASN A 41 -14.54 1.28 -0.02
C ASN A 41 -15.73 1.02 -0.94
N ASN A 42 -16.40 -0.11 -0.74
CA ASN A 42 -17.71 -0.38 -1.32
C ASN A 42 -18.64 -0.90 -0.21
N ASN A 43 -19.78 -0.24 -0.02
CA ASN A 43 -20.79 -0.65 0.99
C ASN A 43 -20.22 -0.81 2.40
N ASP A 44 -19.42 0.16 2.85
CA ASP A 44 -18.77 0.18 4.18
C ASP A 44 -17.82 -1.01 4.42
N LYS A 45 -17.31 -1.61 3.34
CA LYS A 45 -16.27 -2.62 3.38
C LYS A 45 -15.06 -2.16 2.57
N TYR A 46 -13.90 -2.57 3.02
CA TYR A 46 -12.62 -2.24 2.40
C TYR A 46 -12.00 -3.45 1.73
N LEU A 47 -11.42 -3.22 0.56
CA LEU A 47 -10.72 -4.25 -0.19
C LEU A 47 -9.34 -4.50 0.43
N LEU A 48 -9.09 -5.73 0.86
CA LEU A 48 -7.76 -6.18 1.25
C LEU A 48 -7.33 -7.33 0.35
N GLU A 49 -6.04 -7.42 0.12
CA GLU A 49 -5.39 -8.51 -0.59
C GLU A 49 -4.61 -9.40 0.37
N GLN A 50 -4.63 -10.69 0.15
CA GLN A 50 -3.82 -11.63 0.91
C GLN A 50 -2.51 -11.89 0.17
N THR A 51 -1.41 -11.70 0.87
CA THR A 51 -0.06 -11.97 0.37
C THR A 51 0.21 -13.48 0.28
N THR A 52 1.37 -13.83 -0.28
CA THR A 52 1.81 -15.22 -0.43
C THR A 52 2.51 -15.75 0.82
N GLU A 53 2.93 -17.02 0.78
CA GLU A 53 3.73 -17.67 1.83
C GLU A 53 4.95 -16.83 2.25
N ARG A 54 5.58 -16.14 1.31
CA ARG A 54 6.72 -15.22 1.57
C ARG A 54 6.43 -14.21 2.68
N ASN A 55 5.18 -13.76 2.80
CA ASN A 55 4.71 -12.82 3.81
C ASN A 55 3.72 -13.48 4.78
N ASN A 56 3.83 -14.79 4.98
CA ASN A 56 3.00 -15.59 5.90
C ASN A 56 1.49 -15.46 5.64
N PHE A 57 1.08 -15.29 4.39
CA PHE A 57 -0.33 -15.10 4.00
C PHE A 57 -1.05 -13.98 4.76
N LYS A 58 -0.31 -12.96 5.21
CA LYS A 58 -0.90 -11.79 5.88
C LYS A 58 -1.68 -10.94 4.89
N TRP A 59 -2.59 -10.14 5.42
CA TRP A 59 -3.44 -9.25 4.62
C TRP A 59 -2.82 -7.87 4.51
N ALA A 60 -2.98 -7.25 3.35
CA ALA A 60 -2.40 -5.96 2.99
C ALA A 60 -3.43 -5.03 2.35
N ILE A 61 -3.15 -3.75 2.43
CA ILE A 61 -3.82 -2.74 1.61
C ILE A 61 -3.19 -2.77 0.22
N PRO A 62 -3.97 -2.73 -0.88
CA PRO A 62 -3.41 -2.67 -2.23
C PRO A 62 -2.48 -1.47 -2.43
N GLY A 63 -1.37 -1.70 -3.14
CA GLY A 63 -0.34 -0.72 -3.43
C GLY A 63 1.06 -1.27 -3.26
N GLY A 64 2.06 -0.39 -3.24
CA GLY A 64 3.45 -0.81 -3.12
C GLY A 64 4.45 0.34 -3.14
N HIS A 65 5.70 0.02 -3.43
CA HIS A 65 6.81 0.97 -3.43
C HIS A 65 6.75 1.97 -4.59
N VAL A 66 7.09 3.21 -4.29
CA VAL A 66 7.33 4.25 -5.31
C VAL A 66 8.73 4.04 -5.86
N LEU A 67 8.82 3.64 -7.12
CA LEU A 67 10.11 3.43 -7.79
C LEU A 67 10.77 4.76 -8.14
N SER A 68 12.09 4.70 -8.37
CA SER A 68 12.88 5.88 -8.76
C SER A 68 12.29 6.54 -10.01
N GLY A 69 11.99 7.83 -9.91
CA GLY A 69 11.40 8.63 -10.99
C GLY A 69 9.88 8.60 -11.07
N GLU A 70 9.20 7.75 -10.31
CA GLU A 70 7.73 7.73 -10.25
C GLU A 70 7.19 8.79 -9.29
N THR A 71 6.00 9.31 -9.60
CA THR A 71 5.14 9.97 -8.62
C THR A 71 4.41 8.92 -7.76
N PRO A 72 3.92 9.29 -6.57
CA PRO A 72 3.09 8.37 -5.77
C PRO A 72 1.86 7.84 -6.51
N GLU A 73 1.25 8.65 -7.37
CA GLU A 73 0.09 8.29 -8.20
C GLU A 73 0.47 7.29 -9.29
N GLU A 74 1.60 7.50 -9.97
CA GLU A 74 2.11 6.57 -10.98
C GLU A 74 2.44 5.22 -10.38
N ALA A 75 3.08 5.21 -9.21
CA ALA A 75 3.36 3.98 -8.46
C ALA A 75 2.07 3.23 -8.09
N LEU A 76 1.06 3.94 -7.56
CA LEU A 76 -0.22 3.35 -7.22
C LEU A 76 -0.88 2.70 -8.43
N ASN A 77 -0.97 3.41 -9.55
CA ASN A 77 -1.57 2.89 -10.78
C ASN A 77 -0.84 1.64 -11.29
N ARG A 78 0.49 1.66 -11.28
CA ARG A 78 1.30 0.51 -11.70
C ARG A 78 1.06 -0.71 -10.80
N GLU A 79 1.09 -0.53 -9.48
CA GLU A 79 0.87 -1.63 -8.51
C GLU A 79 -0.53 -2.23 -8.64
N LEU A 80 -1.58 -1.40 -8.77
CA LEU A 80 -2.95 -1.88 -8.94
C LEU A 80 -3.12 -2.67 -10.24
N GLU A 81 -2.51 -2.23 -11.33
CA GLU A 81 -2.54 -2.95 -12.60
C GLU A 81 -1.74 -4.27 -12.52
N GLU A 82 -0.52 -4.23 -11.98
CA GLU A 82 0.35 -5.41 -11.88
C GLU A 82 -0.23 -6.48 -10.94
N GLU A 83 -0.65 -6.09 -9.74
CA GLU A 83 -1.08 -7.04 -8.70
C GLU A 83 -2.52 -7.52 -8.88
N LEU A 84 -3.42 -6.66 -9.32
CA LEU A 84 -4.87 -6.92 -9.34
C LEU A 84 -5.50 -6.82 -10.73
N GLY A 85 -4.77 -6.40 -11.75
CA GLY A 85 -5.35 -6.08 -13.06
C GLY A 85 -6.38 -4.94 -12.98
N LEU A 86 -6.29 -4.10 -11.97
CA LEU A 86 -7.24 -3.02 -11.72
C LEU A 86 -6.77 -1.71 -12.35
N THR A 87 -7.56 -1.21 -13.30
CA THR A 87 -7.29 0.04 -14.03
C THR A 87 -8.50 0.95 -13.99
N ASN A 88 -8.30 2.23 -14.30
CA ASN A 88 -9.38 3.21 -14.53
C ASN A 88 -10.31 3.43 -13.32
N ILE A 89 -9.82 3.31 -12.09
CA ILE A 89 -10.57 3.73 -10.92
C ILE A 89 -10.31 5.21 -10.61
N SER A 90 -11.32 5.89 -10.09
CA SER A 90 -11.17 7.24 -9.56
C SER A 90 -10.73 7.20 -8.12
N TYR A 91 -9.78 8.02 -7.74
CA TYR A 91 -9.29 8.12 -6.36
C TYR A 91 -8.85 9.54 -6.03
N LYS A 92 -8.72 9.80 -4.73
CA LYS A 92 -8.11 11.03 -4.22
C LYS A 92 -6.98 10.67 -3.26
N LYS A 93 -5.93 11.47 -3.24
CA LYS A 93 -4.91 11.40 -2.19
C LYS A 93 -5.45 12.06 -0.92
N ILE A 94 -5.37 11.37 0.20
CA ILE A 94 -5.85 11.87 1.48
C ILE A 94 -4.73 12.31 2.40
N ASP A 95 -3.54 11.73 2.31
CA ASP A 95 -2.40 12.15 3.13
C ASP A 95 -1.05 11.63 2.61
N THR A 96 0.02 12.22 3.14
CA THR A 96 1.38 11.70 3.12
C THR A 96 1.89 11.71 4.56
N VAL A 97 2.28 10.57 5.09
CA VAL A 97 2.61 10.40 6.50
C VAL A 97 3.88 9.58 6.69
N LYS A 98 4.73 10.03 7.64
CA LYS A 98 5.90 9.26 8.07
C LYS A 98 5.45 8.16 9.04
N PHE A 99 5.76 6.90 8.70
CA PHE A 99 5.52 5.80 9.63
C PHE A 99 6.45 5.92 10.84
N PRO A 100 5.92 5.91 12.08
CA PRO A 100 6.72 6.27 13.26
C PRO A 100 7.75 5.20 13.67
N PHE A 101 7.66 3.97 13.14
CA PHE A 101 8.45 2.84 13.61
C PHE A 101 9.59 2.40 12.68
N ASN A 102 9.67 2.97 11.47
CA ASN A 102 10.75 2.66 10.52
C ASN A 102 10.94 3.79 9.51
N SER A 103 11.72 3.54 8.47
CA SER A 103 12.11 4.50 7.43
C SER A 103 11.11 4.56 6.26
N PHE A 104 9.80 4.38 6.52
CA PHE A 104 8.77 4.44 5.48
C PHE A 104 7.95 5.73 5.55
N ILE A 105 7.64 6.26 4.37
CA ILE A 105 6.67 7.33 4.16
C ILE A 105 5.52 6.73 3.36
N PHE A 106 4.28 6.87 3.86
CA PHE A 106 3.10 6.37 3.19
C PHE A 106 2.35 7.49 2.50
N ASN A 107 2.06 7.31 1.21
CA ASN A 107 1.10 8.10 0.47
C ASN A 107 -0.23 7.33 0.52
N VAL A 108 -1.25 7.91 1.11
CA VAL A 108 -2.54 7.26 1.36
C VAL A 108 -3.58 7.83 0.42
N PHE A 109 -4.24 6.95 -0.32
CA PHE A 109 -5.28 7.25 -1.28
C PHE A 109 -6.61 6.60 -0.88
N TYR A 110 -7.70 7.15 -1.38
CA TYR A 110 -9.05 6.64 -1.16
C TYR A 110 -9.84 6.59 -2.46
N SER A 111 -10.61 5.53 -2.63
CA SER A 111 -11.57 5.37 -3.73
C SER A 111 -12.89 4.77 -3.23
N ASP A 112 -13.99 5.30 -3.74
CA ASP A 112 -15.33 4.71 -3.65
C ASP A 112 -15.79 4.13 -5.01
N SER A 113 -14.87 3.97 -5.95
CA SER A 113 -15.15 3.32 -7.22
C SER A 113 -15.65 1.89 -7.01
N LEU A 114 -16.69 1.51 -7.73
CA LEU A 114 -17.20 0.14 -7.68
C LEU A 114 -16.17 -0.81 -8.29
N VAL A 115 -15.76 -1.80 -7.52
CA VAL A 115 -14.83 -2.83 -7.94
C VAL A 115 -15.50 -4.19 -7.86
N ASN A 116 -15.58 -4.88 -9.00
CA ASN A 116 -15.99 -6.27 -9.04
C ASN A 116 -14.76 -7.18 -8.83
N ILE A 117 -14.62 -7.77 -7.66
CA ILE A 117 -13.47 -8.62 -7.32
C ILE A 117 -13.37 -9.87 -8.20
N ASP A 118 -14.50 -10.35 -8.76
CA ASP A 118 -14.53 -11.52 -9.65
C ASP A 118 -13.91 -11.23 -11.02
N SER A 119 -13.78 -9.95 -11.39
CA SER A 119 -13.15 -9.51 -12.64
C SER A 119 -11.65 -9.23 -12.52
N LEU A 120 -11.08 -9.31 -11.31
CA LEU A 120 -9.67 -9.04 -11.07
C LEU A 120 -8.80 -10.22 -11.52
N SER A 121 -7.58 -9.90 -11.95
CA SER A 121 -6.55 -10.89 -12.28
C SER A 121 -5.34 -10.68 -11.39
N PHE A 122 -4.97 -11.70 -10.61
CA PHE A 122 -3.90 -11.57 -9.62
C PHE A 122 -2.54 -11.92 -10.20
N GLN A 123 -1.53 -11.19 -9.75
CA GLN A 123 -0.15 -11.61 -9.88
C GLN A 123 0.10 -12.71 -8.83
N GLU A 124 0.12 -13.96 -9.26
CA GLU A 124 0.09 -15.17 -8.38
C GLU A 124 1.26 -15.27 -7.40
N ASP A 125 2.39 -14.65 -7.69
CA ASP A 125 3.56 -14.60 -6.81
C ASP A 125 3.48 -13.48 -5.76
N GLU A 126 2.51 -12.58 -5.85
CA GLU A 126 2.31 -11.48 -4.91
C GLU A 126 0.97 -11.57 -4.15
N VAL A 127 -0.12 -11.94 -4.83
CA VAL A 127 -1.48 -11.95 -4.29
C VAL A 127 -2.15 -13.31 -4.47
N THR A 128 -2.65 -13.88 -3.37
CA THR A 128 -3.35 -15.17 -3.39
C THR A 128 -4.87 -15.01 -3.51
N GLN A 129 -5.43 -13.98 -2.90
CA GLN A 129 -6.85 -13.66 -2.97
C GLN A 129 -7.12 -12.21 -2.54
N VAL A 130 -8.30 -11.71 -2.86
CA VAL A 130 -8.84 -10.44 -2.34
C VAL A 130 -10.19 -10.67 -1.71
N LYS A 131 -10.51 -9.89 -0.68
CA LYS A 131 -11.81 -9.92 0.00
C LYS A 131 -12.19 -8.54 0.51
N TRP A 132 -13.49 -8.36 0.67
CA TRP A 132 -14.08 -7.21 1.33
C TRP A 132 -14.21 -7.47 2.82
N TYR A 133 -13.74 -6.54 3.64
CA TYR A 133 -13.83 -6.61 5.10
C TYR A 133 -14.46 -5.35 5.67
N SER A 134 -15.37 -5.53 6.64
CA SER A 134 -15.88 -4.42 7.43
C SER A 134 -14.78 -3.85 8.35
N LYS A 135 -15.01 -2.64 8.86
CA LYS A 135 -14.12 -2.03 9.84
C LYS A 135 -13.89 -2.93 11.06
N ASP A 136 -14.97 -3.53 11.61
CA ASP A 136 -14.87 -4.39 12.79
C ASP A 136 -14.05 -5.66 12.50
N GLU A 137 -14.26 -6.27 11.34
CA GLU A 137 -13.44 -7.40 10.88
C GLU A 137 -11.96 -7.02 10.76
N ILE A 138 -11.64 -5.86 10.19
CA ILE A 138 -10.28 -5.36 10.06
C ILE A 138 -9.63 -5.14 11.43
N ILE A 139 -10.35 -4.54 12.39
CA ILE A 139 -9.86 -4.34 13.75
C ILE A 139 -9.53 -5.70 14.41
N ASN A 140 -10.40 -6.69 14.27
CA ASN A 140 -10.16 -8.03 14.77
C ASN A 140 -8.93 -8.68 14.11
N MET A 141 -8.77 -8.53 12.80
CA MET A 141 -7.62 -9.04 12.05
C MET A 141 -6.30 -8.39 12.50
N ILE A 142 -6.33 -7.10 12.83
CA ILE A 142 -5.16 -6.39 13.39
C ILE A 142 -4.82 -6.98 14.77
N ASN A 143 -5.80 -7.18 15.63
CA ASN A 143 -5.61 -7.74 16.97
C ASN A 143 -5.10 -9.19 16.94
N GLU A 144 -5.44 -9.94 15.90
CA GLU A 144 -4.97 -11.31 15.66
C GLU A 144 -3.63 -11.39 14.91
N ASP A 145 -2.96 -10.27 14.69
CA ASP A 145 -1.70 -10.18 13.93
C ASP A 145 -1.79 -10.71 12.49
N LYS A 146 -2.97 -10.59 11.86
CA LYS A 146 -3.19 -10.97 10.47
C LYS A 146 -2.84 -9.87 9.47
N ILE A 147 -2.61 -8.65 9.94
CA ILE A 147 -2.27 -7.46 9.16
C ILE A 147 -0.94 -6.91 9.65
N PRO A 148 0.09 -6.77 8.80
CA PRO A 148 1.36 -6.17 9.19
C PRO A 148 1.22 -4.76 9.73
N ARG A 149 2.14 -4.37 10.59
CA ARG A 149 2.13 -3.15 11.39
C ARG A 149 1.96 -1.85 10.57
N GLY A 150 2.61 -1.77 9.41
CA GLY A 150 2.50 -0.60 8.53
C GLY A 150 1.09 -0.43 7.97
N TYR A 151 0.48 -1.49 7.48
CA TYR A 151 -0.90 -1.47 7.00
C TYR A 151 -1.89 -1.23 8.15
N ALA A 152 -1.65 -1.83 9.32
CA ALA A 152 -2.47 -1.61 10.50
C ALA A 152 -2.46 -0.14 10.93
N PHE A 153 -1.31 0.54 10.86
CA PHE A 153 -1.19 1.97 11.12
C PHE A 153 -2.06 2.79 10.15
N VAL A 154 -1.95 2.55 8.85
CA VAL A 154 -2.74 3.25 7.83
C VAL A 154 -4.24 3.00 8.04
N LEU A 155 -4.65 1.76 8.25
CA LEU A 155 -6.04 1.42 8.47
C LEU A 155 -6.61 2.12 9.71
N LYS A 156 -5.93 2.07 10.84
CA LYS A 156 -6.38 2.72 12.08
C LYS A 156 -6.50 4.24 11.96
N GLU A 157 -5.56 4.87 11.26
CA GLU A 157 -5.54 6.33 11.15
C GLU A 157 -6.56 6.87 10.13
N TYR A 158 -6.81 6.15 9.05
CA TYR A 158 -7.50 6.72 7.89
C TYR A 158 -8.84 6.07 7.57
N ILE A 159 -9.18 4.89 8.10
CA ILE A 159 -10.41 4.19 7.76
C ILE A 159 -11.68 5.02 8.07
N ASP A 160 -11.64 5.82 9.13
CA ASP A 160 -12.75 6.70 9.51
C ASP A 160 -12.70 8.08 8.82
N ARG A 161 -11.52 8.49 8.35
CA ARG A 161 -11.30 9.79 7.69
C ARG A 161 -11.53 9.74 6.20
N ALA A 162 -11.38 8.59 5.60
CA ALA A 162 -11.42 8.42 4.15
C ALA A 162 -12.80 8.73 3.55
N CYS A 163 -13.87 8.56 4.33
CA CYS A 163 -15.24 8.81 3.88
C CYS A 163 -15.68 10.28 4.01
N LEU A 164 -14.82 11.14 4.51
CA LEU A 164 -15.07 12.58 4.61
C LEU A 164 -14.53 13.28 3.35
#